data_f34bd2cf89d89fc89d60b037a99f60c3
#
_entry.id   f34bd2cf89d89fc89d60b037a99f60c3
#
_cell.length_a   1.000
_cell.length_b   1.000
_cell.length_c   1.000
_cell.angle_alpha   90.00
_cell.angle_beta   90.00
_cell.angle_gamma   90.00
#
_symmetry.space_group_name_H-M   'P 1'
#
loop_
_entity.id
_entity.type
_entity.pdbx_description
1 polymer ?
#
loop_
_entity_poly.entity_id
_entity_poly.type
_entity_poly.pdbx_seq_one_letter_code
_entity_poly.pdbx_strand_id
1 'polypeptide(L)'
;MERTAAVGTYTLTILWDDPAAPVFYTASEADDARALFASLPVPRPTLVCISGVDWDRDLSPWPAERVFRGGENFSGGADDFLHTLLMQLIPSAEKSLSPAWRAIFGYSLAGLFSLWAMTKTDSFQRCASVSGSLWFDGFADYLSAHPLLGRPERVYLSLGDREEKAKNPRMQTVRAAAEQAKVIIESQGVPCVFTLNPGGHFQDVSTRQKRAVLALL
;
A
#
# COMPACT_ATOMS: atom_id res chain seq x y z
N MET A 1 17.97 -10.36 -9.53
CA MET A 1 19.02 -9.68 -8.73
C MET A 1 18.42 -9.19 -7.41
N GLU A 2 19.27 -9.01 -6.38
CA GLU A 2 18.85 -8.50 -5.07
C GLU A 2 19.90 -7.54 -4.52
N ARG A 3 19.45 -6.47 -3.86
CA ARG A 3 20.29 -5.54 -3.11
C ARG A 3 19.57 -5.09 -1.84
N THR A 4 20.32 -4.98 -0.75
CA THR A 4 19.84 -4.41 0.50
C THR A 4 20.52 -3.05 0.76
N ALA A 5 19.78 -2.10 1.32
CA ALA A 5 20.31 -0.80 1.72
C ALA A 5 19.66 -0.35 3.04
N ALA A 6 20.46 0.13 3.98
CA ALA A 6 19.96 0.75 5.21
C ALA A 6 19.85 2.27 5.02
N VAL A 7 18.73 2.87 5.45
CA VAL A 7 18.47 4.31 5.40
C VAL A 7 17.77 4.71 6.71
N GLY A 8 18.52 5.30 7.64
CA GLY A 8 18.01 5.56 9.00
C GLY A 8 17.64 4.26 9.71
N THR A 9 16.41 4.18 10.19
CA THR A 9 15.84 2.99 10.85
C THR A 9 15.26 1.98 9.86
N TYR A 10 15.13 2.34 8.59
CA TYR A 10 14.53 1.51 7.56
C TYR A 10 15.57 0.68 6.83
N THR A 11 15.15 -0.51 6.39
CA THR A 11 15.94 -1.37 5.51
C THR A 11 15.17 -1.58 4.21
N LEU A 12 15.84 -1.31 3.10
CA LEU A 12 15.33 -1.58 1.76
C LEU A 12 15.82 -2.94 1.29
N THR A 13 14.90 -3.80 0.85
CA THR A 13 15.21 -4.99 0.06
C THR A 13 14.71 -4.75 -1.36
N ILE A 14 15.61 -4.64 -2.31
CA ILE A 14 15.34 -4.33 -3.70
C ILE A 14 15.54 -5.60 -4.54
N LEU A 15 14.50 -6.04 -5.24
CA LEU A 15 14.46 -7.26 -6.05
C LEU A 15 14.10 -6.88 -7.50
N TRP A 16 14.94 -7.25 -8.47
CA TRP A 16 14.72 -6.90 -9.87
C TRP A 16 15.33 -7.90 -10.84
N ASP A 17 14.77 -7.98 -12.04
CA ASP A 17 15.37 -8.70 -13.18
C ASP A 17 15.91 -7.69 -14.21
N ASP A 18 15.15 -6.61 -14.48
CA ASP A 18 15.49 -5.54 -15.40
C ASP A 18 15.51 -4.18 -14.66
N PRO A 19 16.59 -3.41 -14.71
CA PRO A 19 16.68 -2.10 -14.06
C PRO A 19 15.74 -1.04 -14.65
N ALA A 20 15.18 -1.25 -15.83
CA ALA A 20 14.19 -0.37 -16.46
C ALA A 20 12.74 -0.78 -16.18
N ALA A 21 12.53 -1.94 -15.52
CA ALA A 21 11.19 -2.39 -15.17
C ALA A 21 10.49 -1.41 -14.22
N PRO A 22 9.15 -1.34 -14.24
CA PRO A 22 8.37 -0.58 -13.25
C PRO A 22 8.73 -0.96 -11.82
N VAL A 23 8.74 0.00 -10.91
CA VAL A 23 9.07 -0.22 -9.50
C VAL A 23 7.82 -0.18 -8.63
N PHE A 24 7.67 -1.19 -7.79
CA PHE A 24 6.59 -1.34 -6.82
C PHE A 24 7.15 -1.20 -5.40
N TYR A 25 6.67 -0.21 -4.66
CA TYR A 25 7.04 0.06 -3.27
C TYR A 25 6.01 -0.51 -2.31
N THR A 26 6.47 -1.18 -1.25
CA THR A 26 5.60 -1.71 -0.19
C THR A 26 6.30 -1.73 1.17
N ALA A 27 5.56 -1.44 2.24
CA ALA A 27 5.98 -1.73 3.60
C ALA A 27 5.66 -3.19 3.92
N SER A 28 6.68 -4.01 4.16
CA SER A 28 6.52 -5.43 4.53
C SER A 28 7.84 -6.01 5.05
N GLU A 29 7.83 -7.29 5.45
CA GLU A 29 9.05 -8.00 5.79
C GLU A 29 9.78 -8.48 4.52
N ALA A 30 11.12 -8.54 4.59
CA ALA A 30 11.96 -8.87 3.46
C ALA A 30 11.68 -10.28 2.89
N ASP A 31 11.39 -11.26 3.75
CA ASP A 31 11.12 -12.64 3.31
C ASP A 31 9.77 -12.74 2.57
N ASP A 32 8.76 -11.99 3.01
CA ASP A 32 7.47 -11.90 2.31
C ASP A 32 7.66 -11.28 0.91
N ALA A 33 8.49 -10.25 0.81
CA ALA A 33 8.81 -9.61 -0.46
C ALA A 33 9.56 -10.55 -1.42
N ARG A 34 10.52 -11.34 -0.91
CA ARG A 34 11.22 -12.38 -1.70
C ARG A 34 10.26 -13.44 -2.21
N ALA A 35 9.38 -13.92 -1.33
CA ALA A 35 8.36 -14.91 -1.70
C ALA A 35 7.39 -14.35 -2.75
N LEU A 36 6.94 -13.11 -2.58
CA LEU A 36 6.08 -12.44 -3.55
C LEU A 36 6.80 -12.29 -4.90
N PHE A 37 8.03 -11.76 -4.92
CA PHE A 37 8.82 -11.57 -6.13
C PHE A 37 9.03 -12.90 -6.88
N ALA A 38 9.39 -13.97 -6.18
CA ALA A 38 9.57 -15.30 -6.77
C ALA A 38 8.28 -15.85 -7.39
N SER A 39 7.13 -15.47 -6.85
CA SER A 39 5.82 -15.92 -7.34
C SER A 39 5.32 -15.19 -8.58
N LEU A 40 5.89 -14.02 -8.90
CA LEU A 40 5.46 -13.20 -10.06
C LEU A 40 5.92 -13.84 -11.38
N PRO A 41 5.11 -13.70 -12.45
CA PRO A 41 5.53 -14.15 -13.79
C PRO A 41 6.64 -13.26 -14.36
N VAL A 42 7.48 -13.83 -15.21
CA VAL A 42 8.52 -13.10 -15.95
C VAL A 42 7.91 -12.49 -17.22
N PRO A 43 8.26 -11.25 -17.60
CA PRO A 43 9.18 -10.32 -16.90
C PRO A 43 8.56 -9.74 -15.62
N ARG A 44 9.36 -9.73 -14.53
CA ARG A 44 8.91 -9.21 -13.24
C ARG A 44 9.10 -7.70 -13.15
N PRO A 45 8.21 -6.98 -12.45
CA PRO A 45 8.50 -5.63 -12.01
C PRO A 45 9.63 -5.64 -10.97
N THR A 46 10.28 -4.52 -10.75
CA THR A 46 11.13 -4.34 -9.57
C THR A 46 10.25 -4.22 -8.33
N LEU A 47 10.60 -4.93 -7.27
CA LEU A 47 9.93 -4.86 -5.97
C LEU A 47 10.88 -4.25 -4.94
N VAL A 48 10.44 -3.16 -4.30
CA VAL A 48 11.14 -2.50 -3.21
C VAL A 48 10.33 -2.68 -1.93
N CYS A 49 10.86 -3.52 -1.05
CA CYS A 49 10.31 -3.74 0.28
C CYS A 49 10.99 -2.80 1.28
N ILE A 50 10.21 -2.15 2.11
CA ILE A 50 10.65 -1.30 3.20
C ILE A 50 10.31 -1.97 4.51
N SER A 51 11.30 -2.46 5.23
CA SER A 51 11.16 -3.03 6.57
C SER A 51 11.70 -2.09 7.65
N GLY A 52 11.40 -2.37 8.93
CA GLY A 52 11.70 -1.47 10.05
C GLY A 52 10.70 -0.31 10.18
N VAL A 53 9.55 -0.42 9.53
CA VAL A 53 8.44 0.54 9.63
C VAL A 53 7.76 0.35 10.98
N ASP A 54 7.57 1.44 11.71
CA ASP A 54 6.70 1.48 12.88
C ASP A 54 5.24 1.51 12.38
N TRP A 55 4.59 0.34 12.47
CA TRP A 55 3.33 0.09 11.79
C TRP A 55 2.22 1.05 12.19
N ASP A 56 2.06 1.29 13.50
CA ASP A 56 0.98 2.13 14.03
C ASP A 56 1.29 3.63 13.94
N ARG A 57 2.56 4.02 13.80
CA ARG A 57 2.99 5.40 13.60
C ARG A 57 3.10 5.75 12.11
N ASP A 58 3.97 5.06 11.39
CA ASP A 58 4.41 5.47 10.04
C ASP A 58 3.32 5.29 8.97
N LEU A 59 2.34 4.40 9.21
CA LEU A 59 1.31 4.08 8.24
C LEU A 59 -0.06 4.69 8.57
N SER A 60 -0.18 5.40 9.70
CA SER A 60 -1.42 6.07 10.08
C SER A 60 -1.41 7.56 9.70
N PRO A 61 -2.41 8.04 8.94
CA PRO A 61 -2.47 9.43 8.47
C PRO A 61 -2.60 10.48 9.58
N TRP A 62 -3.25 10.12 10.69
CA TRP A 62 -3.47 10.97 11.87
C TRP A 62 -3.68 10.10 13.11
N PRO A 63 -3.63 10.71 14.33
CA PRO A 63 -3.89 9.97 15.55
C PRO A 63 -5.31 9.38 15.60
N ALA A 64 -5.40 8.13 16.03
CA ALA A 64 -6.67 7.43 16.24
C ALA A 64 -6.53 6.35 17.32
N GLU A 65 -7.65 5.92 17.90
CA GLU A 65 -7.66 4.84 18.87
C GLU A 65 -7.32 3.50 18.21
N ARG A 66 -6.62 2.65 18.98
CA ARG A 66 -6.33 1.26 18.59
C ARG A 66 -7.59 0.44 18.33
N VAL A 67 -7.45 -0.59 17.54
CA VAL A 67 -8.54 -1.55 17.25
C VAL A 67 -8.30 -2.93 17.86
N PHE A 68 -7.06 -3.25 18.22
CA PHE A 68 -6.70 -4.53 18.84
C PHE A 68 -6.41 -4.35 20.32
N ARG A 69 -6.86 -5.33 21.14
CA ARG A 69 -6.49 -5.38 22.56
C ARG A 69 -4.96 -5.56 22.69
N GLY A 70 -4.33 -4.70 23.51
CA GLY A 70 -2.87 -4.75 23.71
C GLY A 70 -2.03 -4.08 22.62
N GLY A 71 -2.63 -3.57 21.54
CA GLY A 71 -1.96 -2.70 20.59
C GLY A 71 -1.76 -1.27 21.13
N GLU A 72 -0.96 -0.49 20.47
CA GLU A 72 -0.82 0.95 20.73
C GLU A 72 -1.87 1.75 19.94
N ASN A 73 -2.07 3.01 20.31
CA ASN A 73 -2.88 3.93 19.53
C ASN A 73 -2.10 4.33 18.28
N PHE A 74 -2.82 4.55 17.18
CA PHE A 74 -2.22 5.12 15.99
C PHE A 74 -1.75 6.55 16.28
N SER A 75 -0.51 6.87 15.96
CA SER A 75 0.08 8.17 16.33
C SER A 75 0.13 9.19 15.20
N GLY A 76 -0.16 8.81 13.94
CA GLY A 76 -0.31 9.76 12.83
C GLY A 76 1.00 10.27 12.24
N GLY A 77 2.01 9.39 12.07
CA GLY A 77 3.32 9.75 11.53
C GLY A 77 3.47 9.58 10.00
N ALA A 78 2.38 9.32 9.28
CA ALA A 78 2.45 9.02 7.85
C ALA A 78 3.06 10.15 6.99
N ASP A 79 2.87 11.42 7.36
CA ASP A 79 3.47 12.55 6.64
C ASP A 79 5.02 12.51 6.73
N ASP A 80 5.59 12.22 7.91
CA ASP A 80 7.05 12.11 8.12
C ASP A 80 7.62 10.90 7.38
N PHE A 81 6.90 9.76 7.43
CA PHE A 81 7.31 8.58 6.69
C PHE A 81 7.24 8.80 5.18
N LEU A 82 6.18 9.42 4.66
CA LEU A 82 6.08 9.76 3.24
C LEU A 82 7.20 10.70 2.81
N HIS A 83 7.52 11.72 3.61
CA HIS A 83 8.65 12.61 3.34
C HIS A 83 9.97 11.81 3.26
N THR A 84 10.22 10.91 4.22
CA THR A 84 11.40 10.05 4.21
C THR A 84 11.40 9.12 2.98
N LEU A 85 10.25 8.53 2.64
CA LEU A 85 10.08 7.69 1.45
C LEU A 85 10.50 8.44 0.18
N LEU A 86 9.98 9.65 -0.02
CA LEU A 86 10.23 10.43 -1.22
C LEU A 86 11.67 10.96 -1.28
N MET A 87 12.20 11.45 -0.18
CA MET A 87 13.48 12.18 -0.18
C MET A 87 14.70 11.30 0.06
N GLN A 88 14.53 10.10 0.62
CA GLN A 88 15.65 9.25 1.00
C GLN A 88 15.52 7.81 0.47
N LEU A 89 14.37 7.15 0.70
CA LEU A 89 14.22 5.73 0.38
C LEU A 89 14.14 5.50 -1.13
N ILE A 90 13.31 6.25 -1.86
CA ILE A 90 13.21 6.17 -3.33
C ILE A 90 14.55 6.47 -4.00
N PRO A 91 15.25 7.58 -3.73
CA PRO A 91 16.57 7.84 -4.31
C PRO A 91 17.60 6.74 -3.99
N SER A 92 17.57 6.19 -2.77
CA SER A 92 18.46 5.08 -2.41
C SER A 92 18.11 3.80 -3.16
N ALA A 93 16.82 3.46 -3.29
CA ALA A 93 16.38 2.27 -3.99
C ALA A 93 16.72 2.33 -5.48
N GLU A 94 16.55 3.49 -6.10
CA GLU A 94 16.68 3.68 -7.55
C GLU A 94 18.09 4.05 -8.02
N LYS A 95 19.10 4.05 -7.15
CA LYS A 95 20.46 4.45 -7.46
C LYS A 95 21.07 3.77 -8.71
N SER A 96 20.62 2.55 -9.00
CA SER A 96 21.05 1.76 -10.17
C SER A 96 19.89 1.29 -11.05
N LEU A 97 18.72 1.92 -10.89
CA LEU A 97 17.51 1.62 -11.64
C LEU A 97 17.12 2.86 -12.46
N SER A 98 16.36 2.64 -13.52
CA SER A 98 15.77 3.70 -14.36
C SER A 98 14.32 3.32 -14.67
N PRO A 99 13.44 3.30 -13.65
CA PRO A 99 12.11 2.72 -13.79
C PRO A 99 11.25 3.48 -14.80
N ALA A 100 10.46 2.75 -15.58
CA ALA A 100 9.50 3.33 -16.52
C ALA A 100 8.41 4.12 -15.78
N TRP A 101 7.96 3.62 -14.64
CA TRP A 101 6.98 4.25 -13.73
C TRP A 101 7.04 3.60 -12.35
N ARG A 102 6.37 4.23 -11.37
CA ARG A 102 6.31 3.76 -10.00
C ARG A 102 4.89 3.41 -9.58
N ALA A 103 4.76 2.36 -8.77
CA ALA A 103 3.56 2.05 -8.03
C ALA A 103 3.84 1.98 -6.53
N ILE A 104 2.83 2.28 -5.73
CA ILE A 104 2.82 2.00 -4.30
C ILE A 104 1.69 1.05 -3.98
N PHE A 105 1.96 0.03 -3.16
CA PHE A 105 0.92 -0.88 -2.71
C PHE A 105 1.17 -1.34 -1.27
N GLY A 106 0.13 -1.79 -0.62
CA GLY A 106 0.29 -2.31 0.73
C GLY A 106 -0.89 -3.16 1.18
N TYR A 107 -0.65 -3.93 2.23
CA TYR A 107 -1.64 -4.75 2.90
C TYR A 107 -2.09 -4.08 4.20
N SER A 108 -3.39 -4.17 4.53
CA SER A 108 -3.92 -3.64 5.79
C SER A 108 -3.65 -2.13 5.98
N LEU A 109 -2.96 -1.74 7.03
CA LEU A 109 -2.60 -0.34 7.28
C LEU A 109 -1.65 0.22 6.21
N ALA A 110 -0.75 -0.60 5.66
CA ALA A 110 0.07 -0.19 4.51
C ALA A 110 -0.78 0.05 3.25
N GLY A 111 -1.94 -0.61 3.12
CA GLY A 111 -2.91 -0.34 2.06
C GLY A 111 -3.64 1.00 2.26
N LEU A 112 -3.95 1.36 3.50
CA LEU A 112 -4.46 2.70 3.85
C LEU A 112 -3.41 3.77 3.50
N PHE A 113 -2.17 3.60 3.97
CA PHE A 113 -1.06 4.50 3.68
C PHE A 113 -0.85 4.68 2.17
N SER A 114 -0.86 3.57 1.41
CA SER A 114 -0.66 3.63 -0.04
C SER A 114 -1.71 4.51 -0.73
N LEU A 115 -2.98 4.36 -0.38
CA LEU A 115 -4.04 5.18 -0.96
C LEU A 115 -3.99 6.64 -0.46
N TRP A 116 -3.69 6.85 0.82
CA TRP A 116 -3.51 8.18 1.40
C TRP A 116 -2.33 8.92 0.76
N ALA A 117 -1.21 8.26 0.52
CA ALA A 117 -0.03 8.84 -0.12
C ALA A 117 -0.34 9.40 -1.51
N MET A 118 -1.28 8.79 -2.26
CA MET A 118 -1.72 9.30 -3.56
C MET A 118 -2.41 10.66 -3.49
N THR A 119 -2.89 11.08 -2.32
CA THR A 119 -3.45 12.44 -2.11
C THR A 119 -2.37 13.47 -1.76
N LYS A 120 -1.13 13.04 -1.52
CA LYS A 120 -0.01 13.88 -1.05
C LYS A 120 1.10 14.06 -2.08
N THR A 121 1.22 13.12 -3.04
CA THR A 121 2.28 13.15 -4.05
C THR A 121 1.80 12.56 -5.37
N ASP A 122 2.38 13.04 -6.46
CA ASP A 122 2.24 12.51 -7.82
C ASP A 122 3.38 11.57 -8.24
N SER A 123 4.23 11.19 -7.29
CA SER A 123 5.40 10.34 -7.55
C SER A 123 5.06 8.91 -7.97
N PHE A 124 3.81 8.49 -7.77
CA PHE A 124 3.33 7.16 -8.13
C PHE A 124 2.22 7.24 -9.16
N GLN A 125 2.34 6.48 -10.25
CA GLN A 125 1.35 6.42 -11.32
C GLN A 125 0.24 5.41 -11.06
N ARG A 126 0.49 4.42 -10.19
CA ARG A 126 -0.47 3.36 -9.86
C ARG A 126 -0.43 3.02 -8.37
N CYS A 127 -1.58 2.62 -7.83
CA CYS A 127 -1.71 2.31 -6.40
C CYS A 127 -2.56 1.07 -6.17
N ALA A 128 -2.18 0.25 -5.16
CA ALA A 128 -3.08 -0.79 -4.66
C ALA A 128 -3.21 -0.77 -3.13
N SER A 129 -4.46 -0.85 -2.69
CA SER A 129 -4.85 -1.06 -1.29
C SER A 129 -5.41 -2.47 -1.14
N VAL A 130 -4.60 -3.38 -0.61
CA VAL A 130 -4.93 -4.80 -0.49
C VAL A 130 -5.42 -5.07 0.92
N SER A 131 -6.65 -5.49 1.07
CA SER A 131 -7.30 -5.63 2.40
C SER A 131 -7.06 -4.39 3.27
N GLY A 132 -7.09 -3.22 2.63
CA GLY A 132 -6.69 -1.94 3.24
C GLY A 132 -7.59 -1.54 4.39
N SER A 133 -6.98 -0.94 5.42
CA SER A 133 -7.69 -0.44 6.61
C SER A 133 -8.51 0.83 6.31
N LEU A 134 -9.31 0.82 5.23
CA LEU A 134 -10.07 2.00 4.77
C LEU A 134 -11.23 2.38 5.72
N TRP A 135 -11.48 1.52 6.72
CA TRP A 135 -12.34 1.80 7.88
C TRP A 135 -11.74 2.83 8.86
N PHE A 136 -10.51 3.30 8.63
CA PHE A 136 -9.83 4.25 9.51
C PHE A 136 -10.66 5.52 9.67
N ASP A 137 -10.76 6.00 10.94
CA ASP A 137 -11.69 7.07 11.31
C ASP A 137 -11.49 8.34 10.46
N GLY A 138 -12.54 8.79 9.80
CA GLY A 138 -12.53 9.99 8.96
C GLY A 138 -11.88 9.83 7.58
N PHE A 139 -11.38 8.62 7.22
CA PHE A 139 -10.63 8.46 5.96
C PHE A 139 -11.51 8.66 4.70
N ALA A 140 -12.75 8.22 4.71
CA ALA A 140 -13.65 8.42 3.57
C ALA A 140 -13.95 9.91 3.31
N ASP A 141 -14.19 10.67 4.39
CA ASP A 141 -14.41 12.13 4.30
C ASP A 141 -13.14 12.84 3.83
N TYR A 142 -11.98 12.42 4.36
CA TYR A 142 -10.68 12.92 3.93
C TYR A 142 -10.47 12.69 2.43
N LEU A 143 -10.69 11.47 1.94
CA LEU A 143 -10.50 11.12 0.52
C LEU A 143 -11.46 11.88 -0.40
N SER A 144 -12.68 12.19 0.08
CA SER A 144 -13.64 13.02 -0.65
C SER A 144 -13.17 14.48 -0.78
N ALA A 145 -12.49 15.00 0.23
CA ALA A 145 -12.01 16.38 0.27
C ALA A 145 -10.63 16.57 -0.38
N HIS A 146 -9.86 15.49 -0.56
CA HIS A 146 -8.48 15.55 -1.05
C HIS A 146 -8.33 14.63 -2.28
N PRO A 147 -8.33 15.20 -3.50
CA PRO A 147 -8.21 14.43 -4.72
C PRO A 147 -6.84 13.74 -4.81
N LEU A 148 -6.80 12.63 -5.55
CA LEU A 148 -5.54 11.97 -5.89
C LEU A 148 -4.72 12.88 -6.81
N LEU A 149 -3.45 13.05 -6.50
CA LEU A 149 -2.54 13.91 -7.26
C LEU A 149 -2.01 13.18 -8.51
N GLY A 150 -1.60 13.96 -9.53
CA GLY A 150 -0.97 13.42 -10.74
C GLY A 150 -1.88 12.61 -11.66
N ARG A 151 -3.16 12.48 -11.35
CA ARG A 151 -4.14 11.65 -12.10
C ARG A 151 -3.61 10.22 -12.30
N PRO A 152 -3.58 9.39 -11.27
CA PRO A 152 -3.09 8.01 -11.37
C PRO A 152 -3.77 7.25 -12.51
N GLU A 153 -3.00 6.42 -13.21
CA GLU A 153 -3.51 5.61 -14.33
C GLU A 153 -4.46 4.51 -13.85
N ARG A 154 -4.25 4.02 -12.63
CA ARG A 154 -5.04 2.93 -12.05
C ARG A 154 -4.91 2.84 -10.55
N VAL A 155 -6.03 2.58 -9.89
CA VAL A 155 -6.10 2.16 -8.49
C VAL A 155 -6.74 0.78 -8.41
N TYR A 156 -6.16 -0.09 -7.59
CA TYR A 156 -6.70 -1.41 -7.29
C TYR A 156 -7.02 -1.51 -5.79
N LEU A 157 -8.25 -1.85 -5.47
CA LEU A 157 -8.71 -2.12 -4.12
C LEU A 157 -9.13 -3.59 -4.01
N SER A 158 -8.81 -4.25 -2.91
CA SER A 158 -9.34 -5.59 -2.65
C SER A 158 -9.59 -5.85 -1.18
N LEU A 159 -10.50 -6.77 -0.90
CA LEU A 159 -10.82 -7.27 0.43
C LEU A 159 -11.06 -8.79 0.39
N GLY A 160 -10.98 -9.42 1.56
CA GLY A 160 -11.60 -10.72 1.77
C GLY A 160 -13.11 -10.59 1.96
N ASP A 161 -13.87 -11.50 1.40
CA ASP A 161 -15.36 -11.52 1.44
C ASP A 161 -15.95 -11.77 2.86
N ARG A 162 -15.08 -12.02 3.85
CA ARG A 162 -15.44 -12.23 5.25
C ARG A 162 -14.78 -11.24 6.23
N GLU A 163 -14.07 -10.22 5.73
CA GLU A 163 -13.39 -9.25 6.59
C GLU A 163 -14.38 -8.39 7.39
N GLU A 164 -15.54 -8.08 6.83
CA GLU A 164 -16.64 -7.39 7.53
C GLU A 164 -17.24 -8.17 8.70
N LYS A 165 -16.92 -9.48 8.85
CA LYS A 165 -17.32 -10.32 10.00
C LYS A 165 -16.38 -10.19 11.20
N ALA A 166 -15.51 -9.18 11.21
CA ALA A 166 -14.64 -8.87 12.34
C ALA A 166 -15.45 -8.57 13.61
N LYS A 167 -14.86 -8.83 14.78
CA LYS A 167 -15.52 -8.55 16.07
C LYS A 167 -15.53 -7.05 16.41
N ASN A 168 -14.54 -6.29 15.92
CA ASN A 168 -14.45 -4.86 16.18
C ASN A 168 -15.42 -4.10 15.26
N PRO A 169 -16.33 -3.27 15.80
CA PRO A 169 -17.33 -2.55 15.01
C PRO A 169 -16.74 -1.64 13.91
N ARG A 170 -15.59 -1.00 14.19
CA ARG A 170 -14.91 -0.17 13.18
C ARG A 170 -14.46 -1.01 11.98
N MET A 171 -13.88 -2.19 12.23
CA MET A 171 -13.43 -3.10 11.18
C MET A 171 -14.60 -3.73 10.40
N GLN A 172 -15.80 -3.81 10.98
CA GLN A 172 -17.00 -4.29 10.26
C GLN A 172 -17.38 -3.38 9.09
N THR A 173 -16.98 -2.11 9.12
CA THR A 173 -17.28 -1.15 8.04
C THR A 173 -16.33 -1.27 6.85
N VAL A 174 -15.33 -2.15 6.89
CA VAL A 174 -14.23 -2.21 5.89
C VAL A 174 -14.73 -2.36 4.46
N ARG A 175 -15.79 -3.14 4.24
CA ARG A 175 -16.35 -3.34 2.90
C ARG A 175 -17.04 -2.07 2.40
N ALA A 176 -17.92 -1.49 3.21
CA ALA A 176 -18.60 -0.24 2.86
C ALA A 176 -17.59 0.89 2.61
N ALA A 177 -16.54 0.98 3.44
CA ALA A 177 -15.47 1.95 3.26
C ALA A 177 -14.70 1.76 1.94
N ALA A 178 -14.40 0.52 1.56
CA ALA A 178 -13.72 0.22 0.29
C ALA A 178 -14.60 0.52 -0.93
N GLU A 179 -15.89 0.18 -0.88
CA GLU A 179 -16.87 0.50 -1.91
C GLU A 179 -17.04 2.03 -2.05
N GLN A 180 -17.10 2.75 -0.93
CA GLN A 180 -17.16 4.22 -0.92
C GLN A 180 -15.87 4.82 -1.50
N ALA A 181 -14.68 4.35 -1.10
CA ALA A 181 -13.41 4.80 -1.65
C ALA A 181 -13.36 4.60 -3.18
N LYS A 182 -13.84 3.46 -3.69
CA LYS A 182 -13.96 3.23 -5.13
C LYS A 182 -14.81 4.30 -5.82
N VAL A 183 -15.99 4.59 -5.29
CA VAL A 183 -16.89 5.61 -5.85
C VAL A 183 -16.23 7.00 -5.86
N ILE A 184 -15.56 7.38 -4.76
CA ILE A 184 -14.85 8.65 -4.65
C ILE A 184 -13.73 8.73 -5.70
N ILE A 185 -12.92 7.68 -5.84
CA ILE A 185 -11.80 7.65 -6.79
C ILE A 185 -12.32 7.75 -8.23
N GLU A 186 -13.35 6.99 -8.58
CA GLU A 186 -13.95 7.03 -9.92
C GLU A 186 -14.59 8.38 -10.23
N SER A 187 -15.18 9.06 -9.23
CA SER A 187 -15.73 10.42 -9.41
C SER A 187 -14.64 11.47 -9.74
N GLN A 188 -13.39 11.19 -9.41
CA GLN A 188 -12.22 12.01 -9.77
C GLN A 188 -11.68 11.69 -11.18
N GLY A 189 -12.33 10.77 -11.91
CA GLY A 189 -11.89 10.32 -13.24
C GLY A 189 -10.71 9.35 -13.24
N VAL A 190 -10.41 8.73 -12.11
CA VAL A 190 -9.34 7.74 -11.96
C VAL A 190 -9.92 6.31 -12.07
N PRO A 191 -9.40 5.46 -12.97
CA PRO A 191 -9.83 4.07 -13.07
C PRO A 191 -9.59 3.31 -11.76
N CYS A 192 -10.65 2.73 -11.17
CA CYS A 192 -10.57 1.99 -9.92
C CYS A 192 -11.25 0.63 -10.02
N VAL A 193 -10.47 -0.43 -9.75
CA VAL A 193 -10.98 -1.81 -9.68
C VAL A 193 -11.11 -2.23 -8.23
N PHE A 194 -12.26 -2.79 -7.85
CA PHE A 194 -12.46 -3.41 -6.53
C PHE A 194 -12.73 -4.90 -6.68
N THR A 195 -11.97 -5.73 -5.96
CA THR A 195 -12.05 -7.18 -6.02
C THR A 195 -12.31 -7.79 -4.65
N LEU A 196 -13.30 -8.67 -4.52
CA LEU A 196 -13.47 -9.52 -3.36
C LEU A 196 -12.72 -10.84 -3.55
N ASN A 197 -11.90 -11.18 -2.55
CA ASN A 197 -11.19 -12.46 -2.48
C ASN A 197 -11.89 -13.37 -1.47
N PRO A 198 -11.82 -14.70 -1.61
CA PRO A 198 -12.31 -15.59 -0.56
C PRO A 198 -11.57 -15.37 0.77
N GLY A 199 -12.30 -15.44 1.90
CA GLY A 199 -11.70 -15.50 3.23
C GLY A 199 -11.68 -14.21 4.03
N GLY A 200 -11.11 -14.30 5.23
CA GLY A 200 -10.93 -13.18 6.16
C GLY A 200 -9.60 -12.45 5.94
N HIS A 201 -9.32 -11.49 6.84
CA HIS A 201 -8.18 -10.56 6.73
C HIS A 201 -6.80 -11.24 6.64
N PHE A 202 -6.58 -12.32 7.35
CA PHE A 202 -5.27 -12.99 7.42
C PHE A 202 -5.14 -14.22 6.51
N GLN A 203 -6.07 -14.40 5.56
CA GLN A 203 -6.06 -15.53 4.65
C GLN A 203 -5.50 -15.13 3.28
N ASP A 204 -4.63 -15.99 2.74
CA ASP A 204 -4.07 -15.85 1.38
C ASP A 204 -3.42 -14.50 1.08
N VAL A 205 -2.77 -13.88 2.07
CA VAL A 205 -2.15 -12.55 2.01
C VAL A 205 -1.25 -12.42 0.77
N SER A 206 -0.29 -13.33 0.60
CA SER A 206 0.66 -13.31 -0.52
C SER A 206 -0.03 -13.44 -1.89
N THR A 207 -1.07 -14.27 -1.98
CA THR A 207 -1.87 -14.41 -3.21
C THR A 207 -2.62 -13.13 -3.56
N ARG A 208 -3.16 -12.43 -2.55
CA ARG A 208 -3.85 -11.15 -2.75
C ARG A 208 -2.89 -10.05 -3.17
N GLN A 209 -1.70 -9.99 -2.55
CA GLN A 209 -0.65 -9.04 -2.94
C GLN A 209 -0.17 -9.32 -4.38
N LYS A 210 0.05 -10.59 -4.74
CA LYS A 210 0.37 -10.97 -6.12
C LYS A 210 -0.68 -10.49 -7.12
N ARG A 211 -1.98 -10.71 -6.82
CA ARG A 211 -3.08 -10.23 -7.67
C ARG A 211 -3.06 -8.71 -7.84
N ALA A 212 -2.75 -7.98 -6.76
CA ALA A 212 -2.65 -6.53 -6.80
C ALA A 212 -1.51 -6.06 -7.70
N VAL A 213 -0.31 -6.66 -7.58
CA VAL A 213 0.82 -6.35 -8.46
C VAL A 213 0.43 -6.62 -9.92
N LEU A 214 -0.16 -7.80 -10.23
CA LEU A 214 -0.59 -8.14 -11.58
C LEU A 214 -1.70 -7.24 -12.13
N ALA A 215 -2.60 -6.77 -11.27
CA ALA A 215 -3.66 -5.85 -11.67
C ALA A 215 -3.15 -4.44 -11.98
N LEU A 216 -1.99 -4.07 -11.43
CA LEU A 216 -1.33 -2.79 -11.70
C LEU A 216 -0.37 -2.84 -12.89
N LEU A 217 0.09 -3.99 -13.34
CA LEU A 217 0.89 -4.16 -14.55
C LEU A 217 0.02 -4.00 -15.80
#